data_94441be301cccf083291b6479d4b1fa9
#
_entry.id   94441be301cccf083291b6479d4b1fa9
#
_cell.length_a   1.000
_cell.length_b   1.000
_cell.length_c   1.000
_cell.angle_alpha   90.00
_cell.angle_beta   90.00
_cell.angle_gamma   90.00
#
_symmetry.space_group_name_H-M   'P 1'
#
loop_
_entity.id
_entity.type
_entity.pdbx_description
1 polymer ?
#
loop_
_entity_poly.entity_id
_entity_poly.type
_entity_poly.pdbx_seq_one_letter_code
_entity_poly.pdbx_strand_id
1 'polypeptide(L)'
;PLVAGSLILLLFALSVQGRMHELAETTYRAGAQRNATLIEGLVGFETIKAIGAEAPIQRKWEKSAALLARIGVQLRLLSASVSNTTMLVQQLVTLSILIVGVYLITEKELTMGGLIACSMLASRAMAPIGQVAGLIF
;
A
#
# COMPACT_ATOMS: atom_id res chain seq x y z
N PRO A 1 13.68 -8.26 19.97
CA PRO A 1 13.13 -7.12 19.25
C PRO A 1 12.65 -7.50 17.83
N LEU A 2 13.37 -8.36 17.09
CA LEU A 2 12.99 -8.78 15.73
C LEU A 2 11.61 -9.45 15.67
N VAL A 3 11.36 -10.41 16.57
CA VAL A 3 10.07 -11.12 16.62
C VAL A 3 8.92 -10.17 16.97
N ALA A 4 9.13 -9.26 17.90
CA ALA A 4 8.12 -8.26 18.26
C ALA A 4 7.85 -7.30 17.09
N GLY A 5 8.88 -6.83 16.39
CA GLY A 5 8.73 -5.97 15.21
C GLY A 5 8.00 -6.66 14.07
N SER A 6 8.32 -7.91 13.76
CA SER A 6 7.62 -8.69 12.72
C SER A 6 6.16 -8.95 13.08
N LEU A 7 5.85 -9.23 14.36
CA LEU A 7 4.48 -9.44 14.82
C LEU A 7 3.64 -8.16 14.69
N ILE A 8 4.20 -7.01 15.07
CA ILE A 8 3.53 -5.70 14.94
C ILE A 8 3.23 -5.40 13.46
N LEU A 9 4.20 -5.62 12.56
CA LEU A 9 4.00 -5.42 11.12
C LEU A 9 2.91 -6.35 10.56
N LEU A 10 2.88 -7.60 11.00
CA LEU A 10 1.91 -8.59 10.55
C LEU A 10 0.50 -8.23 11.01
N LEU A 11 0.32 -7.83 12.26
CA LEU A 11 -0.96 -7.35 12.79
C LEU A 11 -1.43 -6.08 12.09
N PHE A 12 -0.52 -5.15 11.81
CA PHE A 12 -0.83 -3.93 11.09
C PHE A 12 -1.25 -4.22 9.64
N ALA A 13 -0.53 -5.10 8.92
CA ALA A 13 -0.86 -5.52 7.57
C ALA A 13 -2.27 -6.15 7.50
N LEU A 14 -2.58 -7.06 8.43
CA LEU A 14 -3.91 -7.69 8.51
C LEU A 14 -5.03 -6.65 8.78
N SER A 15 -4.77 -5.65 9.61
CA SER A 15 -5.75 -4.60 9.93
C SER A 15 -6.06 -3.69 8.73
N VAL A 16 -5.08 -3.45 7.86
CA VAL A 16 -5.23 -2.57 6.68
C VAL A 16 -5.73 -3.33 5.46
N GLN A 17 -5.48 -4.64 5.38
CA GLN A 17 -5.83 -5.50 4.23
C GLN A 17 -7.32 -5.41 3.84
N GLY A 18 -8.22 -5.46 4.82
CA GLY A 18 -9.66 -5.37 4.54
C GLY A 18 -10.05 -4.06 3.86
N ARG A 19 -9.48 -2.95 4.33
CA ARG A 19 -9.75 -1.62 3.78
C ARG A 19 -9.18 -1.43 2.37
N MET A 20 -7.99 -1.98 2.13
CA MET A 20 -7.36 -1.96 0.79
C MET A 20 -8.15 -2.80 -0.21
N HIS A 21 -8.59 -3.98 0.18
CA HIS A 21 -9.39 -4.85 -0.67
C HIS A 21 -10.72 -4.19 -1.08
N GLU A 22 -11.43 -3.57 -0.15
CA GLU A 22 -12.67 -2.83 -0.41
C GLU A 22 -12.45 -1.67 -1.41
N LEU A 23 -11.38 -0.89 -1.21
CA LEU A 23 -11.04 0.21 -2.11
C LEU A 23 -10.62 -0.28 -3.50
N ALA A 24 -9.86 -1.38 -3.58
CA ALA A 24 -9.44 -1.98 -4.83
C ALA A 24 -10.64 -2.52 -5.61
N GLU A 25 -11.56 -3.21 -4.95
CA GLU A 25 -12.81 -3.69 -5.57
C GLU A 25 -13.67 -2.54 -6.09
N THR A 26 -13.82 -1.48 -5.31
CA THR A 26 -14.57 -0.28 -5.72
C THR A 26 -13.91 0.39 -6.92
N THR A 27 -12.58 0.46 -6.95
CA THR A 27 -11.81 1.00 -8.09
C THR A 27 -12.06 0.18 -9.35
N TYR A 28 -12.02 -1.15 -9.23
CA TYR A 28 -12.24 -2.06 -10.35
C TYR A 28 -13.66 -1.91 -10.90
N ARG A 29 -14.68 -1.90 -10.04
CA ARG A 29 -16.09 -1.70 -10.43
C ARG A 29 -16.31 -0.34 -11.10
N ALA A 30 -15.77 0.74 -10.52
CA ALA A 30 -15.88 2.08 -11.10
C ALA A 30 -15.15 2.18 -12.45
N GLY A 31 -13.99 1.51 -12.61
CA GLY A 31 -13.27 1.41 -13.87
C GLY A 31 -14.05 0.67 -14.95
N ALA A 32 -14.65 -0.46 -14.60
CA ALA A 32 -15.50 -1.23 -15.49
C ALA A 32 -16.74 -0.40 -15.94
N GLN A 33 -17.39 0.30 -15.01
CA GLN A 33 -18.52 1.17 -15.32
C GLN A 33 -18.14 2.30 -16.27
N ARG A 34 -16.98 2.94 -16.05
CA ARG A 34 -16.47 3.98 -16.96
C ARG A 34 -16.24 3.43 -18.36
N ASN A 35 -15.58 2.27 -18.48
CA ASN A 35 -15.31 1.64 -19.76
C ASN A 35 -16.61 1.20 -20.48
N ALA A 36 -17.56 0.64 -19.74
CA ALA A 36 -18.88 0.29 -20.28
C ALA A 36 -19.61 1.53 -20.86
N THR A 37 -19.61 2.65 -20.12
CA THR A 37 -20.21 3.91 -20.60
C THR A 37 -19.53 4.42 -21.87
N LEU A 38 -18.21 4.24 -21.99
CA LEU A 38 -17.47 4.65 -23.18
C LEU A 38 -17.80 3.77 -24.38
N ILE A 39 -17.87 2.44 -24.18
CA ILE A 39 -18.23 1.49 -25.22
C ILE A 39 -19.68 1.73 -25.68
N GLU A 40 -20.60 1.89 -24.73
CA GLU A 40 -22.01 2.21 -25.00
C GLU A 40 -22.14 3.50 -25.82
N GLY A 41 -21.38 4.55 -25.47
CA GLY A 41 -21.32 5.81 -26.20
C GLY A 41 -20.74 5.65 -27.62
N LEU A 42 -19.73 4.80 -27.81
CA LEU A 42 -19.15 4.54 -29.14
C LEU A 42 -20.11 3.73 -30.04
N VAL A 43 -20.73 2.69 -29.50
CA VAL A 43 -21.68 1.87 -30.27
C VAL A 43 -22.94 2.65 -30.64
N GLY A 44 -23.42 3.52 -29.74
CA GLY A 44 -24.59 4.37 -29.96
C GLY A 44 -24.29 5.73 -30.56
N PHE A 45 -23.06 5.98 -31.06
CA PHE A 45 -22.60 7.32 -31.44
C PHE A 45 -23.51 8.03 -32.45
N GLU A 46 -23.96 7.32 -33.50
CA GLU A 46 -24.86 7.88 -34.51
C GLU A 46 -26.20 8.31 -33.89
N THR A 47 -26.78 7.46 -33.04
CA THR A 47 -28.03 7.75 -32.36
C THR A 47 -27.89 8.93 -31.40
N ILE A 48 -26.82 8.95 -30.61
CA ILE A 48 -26.50 10.02 -29.66
C ILE A 48 -26.36 11.35 -30.38
N LYS A 49 -25.68 11.34 -31.52
CA LYS A 49 -25.46 12.53 -32.35
C LYS A 49 -26.77 13.00 -32.99
N ALA A 50 -27.62 12.09 -33.46
CA ALA A 50 -28.89 12.40 -34.07
C ALA A 50 -29.88 13.09 -33.11
N ILE A 51 -29.87 12.70 -31.82
CA ILE A 51 -30.76 13.25 -30.79
C ILE A 51 -30.12 14.36 -29.94
N GLY A 52 -28.86 14.73 -30.18
CA GLY A 52 -28.13 15.76 -29.46
C GLY A 52 -27.89 15.40 -27.96
N ALA A 53 -27.73 14.10 -27.66
CA ALA A 53 -27.58 13.59 -26.29
C ALA A 53 -26.12 13.44 -25.82
N GLU A 54 -25.19 14.19 -26.39
CA GLU A 54 -23.77 14.13 -26.00
C GLU A 54 -23.54 14.59 -24.56
N ALA A 55 -24.20 15.66 -24.13
CA ALA A 55 -24.01 16.25 -22.81
C ALA A 55 -24.37 15.31 -21.64
N PRO A 56 -25.47 14.55 -21.65
CA PRO A 56 -25.75 13.54 -20.62
C PRO A 56 -24.70 12.45 -20.51
N ILE A 57 -24.19 11.96 -21.64
CA ILE A 57 -23.18 10.88 -21.67
C ILE A 57 -21.85 11.39 -21.17
N GLN A 58 -21.43 12.58 -21.60
CA GLN A 58 -20.25 13.25 -21.09
C GLN A 58 -20.30 13.42 -19.57
N ARG A 59 -21.42 13.93 -19.03
CA ARG A 59 -21.60 14.07 -17.59
C ARG A 59 -21.53 12.75 -16.82
N LYS A 60 -22.07 11.67 -17.40
CA LYS A 60 -22.01 10.32 -16.81
C LYS A 60 -20.56 9.82 -16.73
N TRP A 61 -19.81 10.05 -17.82
CA TRP A 61 -18.39 9.69 -17.90
C TRP A 61 -17.53 10.53 -16.93
N GLU A 62 -17.74 11.84 -16.88
CA GLU A 62 -17.03 12.76 -15.98
C GLU A 62 -17.25 12.41 -14.50
N LYS A 63 -18.49 12.06 -14.12
CA LYS A 63 -18.81 11.59 -12.76
C LYS A 63 -18.04 10.32 -12.41
N SER A 64 -17.98 9.36 -13.31
CA SER A 64 -17.23 8.11 -13.12
C SER A 64 -15.73 8.36 -13.04
N ALA A 65 -15.19 9.25 -13.86
CA ALA A 65 -13.79 9.65 -13.83
C ALA A 65 -13.43 10.38 -12.52
N ALA A 66 -14.28 11.29 -12.06
CA ALA A 66 -14.08 11.99 -10.79
C ALA A 66 -14.12 11.03 -9.59
N LEU A 67 -15.01 10.03 -9.61
CA LEU A 67 -15.07 9.00 -8.57
C LEU A 67 -13.78 8.19 -8.54
N LEU A 68 -13.30 7.72 -9.70
CA LEU A 68 -12.03 6.99 -9.84
C LEU A 68 -10.84 7.80 -9.33
N ALA A 69 -10.79 9.09 -9.65
CA ALA A 69 -9.74 9.98 -9.17
C ALA A 69 -9.73 10.08 -7.64
N ARG A 70 -10.90 10.23 -7.01
CA ARG A 70 -11.04 10.29 -5.55
C ARG A 70 -10.58 8.99 -4.88
N ILE A 71 -11.05 7.85 -5.39
CA ILE A 71 -10.66 6.53 -4.85
C ILE A 71 -9.15 6.29 -5.05
N GLY A 72 -8.61 6.68 -6.21
CA GLY A 72 -7.19 6.59 -6.49
C GLY A 72 -6.32 7.40 -5.54
N VAL A 73 -6.76 8.59 -5.12
CA VAL A 73 -6.07 9.39 -4.09
C VAL A 73 -6.13 8.68 -2.73
N GLN A 74 -7.29 8.14 -2.34
CA GLN A 74 -7.42 7.40 -1.07
C GLN A 74 -6.53 6.15 -1.04
N LEU A 75 -6.48 5.39 -2.14
CA LEU A 75 -5.57 4.24 -2.26
C LEU A 75 -4.11 4.65 -2.13
N ARG A 76 -3.69 5.72 -2.79
CA ARG A 76 -2.31 6.22 -2.70
C ARG A 76 -1.95 6.68 -1.29
N LEU A 77 -2.84 7.40 -0.62
CA LEU A 77 -2.65 7.83 0.77
C LEU A 77 -2.55 6.64 1.71
N LEU A 78 -3.42 5.64 1.55
CA LEU A 78 -3.39 4.43 2.36
C LEU A 78 -2.11 3.64 2.12
N SER A 79 -1.72 3.42 0.87
CA SER A 79 -0.47 2.75 0.49
C SER A 79 0.76 3.49 1.03
N ALA A 80 0.80 4.82 0.91
CA ALA A 80 1.88 5.63 1.48
C ALA A 80 1.94 5.51 3.01
N SER A 81 0.79 5.51 3.69
CA SER A 81 0.72 5.33 5.14
C SER A 81 1.26 3.96 5.56
N VAL A 82 0.90 2.89 4.84
CA VAL A 82 1.42 1.53 5.09
C VAL A 82 2.94 1.49 4.90
N SER A 83 3.43 2.04 3.79
CA SER A 83 4.87 2.07 3.49
C SER A 83 5.65 2.86 4.55
N ASN A 84 5.17 4.03 4.94
CA ASN A 84 5.81 4.86 5.97
C ASN A 84 5.80 4.17 7.34
N THR A 85 4.69 3.54 7.72
CA THR A 85 4.60 2.80 8.99
C THR A 85 5.55 1.61 9.00
N THR A 86 5.63 0.86 7.90
CA THR A 86 6.58 -0.26 7.76
C THR A 86 8.02 0.22 7.90
N MET A 87 8.38 1.32 7.24
CA MET A 87 9.72 1.91 7.34
C MET A 87 10.02 2.38 8.77
N LEU A 88 9.07 3.01 9.44
CA LEU A 88 9.22 3.49 10.82
C LEU A 88 9.45 2.32 11.79
N VAL A 89 8.66 1.26 11.70
CA VAL A 89 8.84 0.05 12.53
C VAL A 89 10.20 -0.58 12.28
N GLN A 90 10.62 -0.68 11.02
CA GLN A 90 11.92 -1.22 10.65
C GLN A 90 13.07 -0.40 11.26
N GLN A 91 12.95 0.93 11.25
CA GLN A 91 13.93 1.82 11.85
C GLN A 91 14.00 1.68 13.37
N LEU A 92 12.84 1.57 14.03
CA LEU A 92 12.77 1.33 15.49
C LEU A 92 13.39 -0.03 15.88
N VAL A 93 13.16 -1.08 15.10
CA VAL A 93 13.80 -2.39 15.32
C VAL A 93 15.32 -2.28 15.19
N THR A 94 15.81 -1.60 14.16
CA THR A 94 17.26 -1.38 13.96
C THR A 94 17.88 -0.62 15.13
N LEU A 95 17.26 0.46 15.57
CA LEU A 95 17.71 1.23 16.74
C LEU A 95 17.72 0.37 18.01
N SER A 96 16.68 -0.42 18.22
CA SER A 96 16.61 -1.32 19.39
C SER A 96 17.73 -2.36 19.39
N ILE A 97 18.08 -2.89 18.21
CA ILE A 97 19.21 -3.84 18.08
C ILE A 97 20.52 -3.16 18.42
N LEU A 98 20.75 -1.92 17.96
CA LEU A 98 21.94 -1.17 18.26
C LEU A 98 22.08 -0.87 19.75
N ILE A 99 21.02 -0.39 20.42
CA ILE A 99 21.03 -0.06 21.84
C ILE A 99 21.31 -1.32 22.67
N VAL A 100 20.57 -2.40 22.43
CA VAL A 100 20.77 -3.68 23.16
C VAL A 100 22.15 -4.27 22.85
N GLY A 101 22.61 -4.18 21.60
CA GLY A 101 23.90 -4.69 21.20
C GLY A 101 25.08 -3.94 21.83
N VAL A 102 25.00 -2.62 21.95
CA VAL A 102 26.01 -1.81 22.67
C VAL A 102 26.02 -2.19 24.15
N TYR A 103 24.87 -2.36 24.77
CA TYR A 103 24.78 -2.82 26.16
C TYR A 103 25.46 -4.17 26.37
N LEU A 104 25.20 -5.16 25.50
CA LEU A 104 25.82 -6.48 25.55
C LEU A 104 27.34 -6.45 25.29
N ILE A 105 27.85 -5.49 24.54
CA ILE A 105 29.29 -5.28 24.37
C ILE A 105 29.91 -4.79 25.67
N THR A 106 29.27 -3.89 26.41
CA THR A 106 29.78 -3.42 27.72
C THR A 106 29.83 -4.53 28.76
N GLU A 107 28.90 -5.48 28.71
CA GLU A 107 28.88 -6.69 29.55
C GLU A 107 29.86 -7.78 29.08
N LYS A 108 30.58 -7.54 27.96
CA LYS A 108 31.53 -8.50 27.32
C LYS A 108 30.85 -9.79 26.80
N GLU A 109 29.54 -9.81 26.66
CA GLU A 109 28.79 -10.94 26.12
C GLU A 109 28.76 -10.93 24.57
N LEU A 110 28.99 -9.77 23.92
CA LEU A 110 28.97 -9.60 22.49
C LEU A 110 30.24 -8.90 22.00
N THR A 111 30.76 -9.32 20.85
CA THR A 111 31.85 -8.62 20.18
C THR A 111 31.32 -7.56 19.21
N MET A 112 32.16 -6.56 18.88
CA MET A 112 31.84 -5.54 17.89
C MET A 112 31.48 -6.15 16.53
N GLY A 113 32.21 -7.19 16.10
CA GLY A 113 31.91 -7.96 14.89
C GLY A 113 30.56 -8.68 14.96
N GLY A 114 30.20 -9.21 16.12
CA GLY A 114 28.90 -9.82 16.38
C GLY A 114 27.74 -8.83 16.24
N LEU A 115 27.91 -7.60 16.75
CA LEU A 115 26.90 -6.55 16.59
C LEU A 115 26.69 -6.16 15.11
N ILE A 116 27.78 -6.00 14.36
CA ILE A 116 27.70 -5.70 12.92
C ILE A 116 27.00 -6.83 12.18
N ALA A 117 27.36 -8.08 12.44
CA ALA A 117 26.73 -9.23 11.83
C ALA A 117 25.23 -9.32 12.15
N CYS A 118 24.84 -9.13 13.42
CA CYS A 118 23.44 -9.11 13.83
C CYS A 118 22.64 -8.00 13.17
N SER A 119 23.21 -6.81 13.06
CA SER A 119 22.52 -5.67 12.42
C SER A 119 22.32 -5.88 10.92
N MET A 120 23.31 -6.45 10.23
CA MET A 120 23.21 -6.80 8.81
C MET A 120 22.16 -7.91 8.58
N LEU A 121 22.18 -8.97 9.39
CA LEU A 121 21.21 -10.05 9.30
C LEU A 121 19.78 -9.56 9.59
N ALA A 122 19.63 -8.71 10.60
CA ALA A 122 18.34 -8.12 10.95
C ALA A 122 17.77 -7.29 9.80
N SER A 123 18.58 -6.45 9.18
CA SER A 123 18.18 -5.62 8.03
C SER A 123 17.79 -6.49 6.83
N ARG A 124 18.54 -7.55 6.56
CA ARG A 124 18.21 -8.49 5.47
C ARG A 124 16.97 -9.35 5.77
N ALA A 125 16.75 -9.72 7.01
CA ALA A 125 15.56 -10.49 7.41
C ALA A 125 14.27 -9.66 7.36
N MET A 126 14.36 -8.34 7.58
CA MET A 126 13.20 -7.46 7.53
C MET A 126 12.81 -7.05 6.11
N ALA A 127 13.72 -7.09 5.14
CA ALA A 127 13.46 -6.71 3.75
C ALA A 127 12.30 -7.52 3.11
N PRO A 128 12.27 -8.87 3.16
CA PRO A 128 11.17 -9.64 2.58
C PRO A 128 9.83 -9.39 3.26
N ILE A 129 9.80 -9.05 4.56
CA ILE A 129 8.56 -8.73 5.28
C ILE A 129 7.94 -7.46 4.71
N GLY A 130 8.76 -6.43 4.43
CA GLY A 130 8.30 -5.21 3.77
C GLY A 130 7.81 -5.46 2.33
N GLN A 131 8.46 -6.37 1.60
CA GLN A 131 8.04 -6.74 0.23
C GLN A 131 6.71 -7.51 0.23
N VAL A 132 6.51 -8.45 1.14
CA VAL A 132 5.23 -9.17 1.28
C VAL A 132 4.10 -8.19 1.62
N ALA A 133 4.33 -7.24 2.52
CA ALA A 133 3.36 -6.19 2.79
C ALA A 133 3.02 -5.38 1.53
N GLY A 134 3.99 -5.11 0.66
CA GLY A 134 3.78 -4.41 -0.62
C GLY A 134 3.15 -5.25 -1.74
N LEU A 135 3.23 -6.60 -1.67
CA LEU A 135 2.65 -7.52 -2.67
C LEU A 135 1.16 -7.82 -2.40
N ILE A 136 0.70 -7.62 -1.17
CA ILE A 136 -0.70 -7.80 -0.78
C ILE A 136 -1.56 -6.60 -1.27
N PHE A 137 -0.90 -5.56 -1.77
CA PHE A 137 -1.50 -4.31 -2.26
C PHE A 137 -1.30 -4.10 -3.75
#